data_2ae8b9d19956ef146387bcc054b27a1c
#
_entry.id   2ae8b9d19956ef146387bcc054b27a1c
#
_cell.length_a   1.000
_cell.length_b   1.000
_cell.length_c   1.000
_cell.angle_alpha   90.00
_cell.angle_beta   90.00
_cell.angle_gamma   90.00
#
_symmetry.space_group_name_H-M   'P 1'
#
loop_
_entity.id
_entity.type
_entity.pdbx_description
1 polymer ?
#
loop_
_entity_poly.entity_id
_entity_poly.type
_entity_poly.pdbx_seq_one_letter_code
_entity_poly.pdbx_strand_id
1 'polypeptide(L)'
;MAAQMMTLGPKHPAGIPAGSEPVSGCIPTMGYHYAKLKDFPFGPLYGWYNGKLLFSEVMISKTAFEQGTSWDNLLQPLPGHQIDHVDIWYERRGHPGYMIPHYDIHAWYVPHKEHMLICNPSGKKPSWM
;
A
#
# COMPACT_ATOMS: atom_id res chain seq x y z
N MET A 1 15.93 5.28 6.71
CA MET A 1 14.79 4.94 5.87
C MET A 1 15.10 3.88 4.82
N ALA A 2 16.18 4.03 4.08
CA ALA A 2 16.57 3.04 3.09
C ALA A 2 16.73 1.63 3.68
N ALA A 3 17.33 1.51 4.87
CA ALA A 3 17.51 0.21 5.52
C ALA A 3 16.17 -0.46 5.84
N GLN A 4 15.16 0.31 6.30
CA GLN A 4 13.84 -0.22 6.59
C GLN A 4 13.15 -0.70 5.31
N MET A 5 13.32 0.04 4.20
CA MET A 5 12.70 -0.32 2.92
C MET A 5 13.34 -1.53 2.26
N MET A 6 14.62 -1.82 2.58
CA MET A 6 15.35 -2.93 2.00
C MET A 6 15.10 -4.27 2.71
N THR A 7 14.63 -4.25 3.95
CA THR A 7 14.36 -5.46 4.70
C THR A 7 12.90 -5.85 4.52
N LEU A 8 12.68 -6.90 3.75
CA LEU A 8 11.31 -7.37 3.47
C LEU A 8 10.59 -7.80 4.75
N GLY A 9 9.26 -7.67 4.73
CA GLY A 9 8.42 -8.13 5.82
C GLY A 9 8.43 -9.65 5.98
N PRO A 10 7.85 -10.14 7.09
CA PRO A 10 7.75 -11.58 7.33
C PRO A 10 6.91 -12.25 6.25
N LYS A 11 7.22 -13.53 5.98
CA LYS A 11 6.45 -14.31 5.01
C LYS A 11 5.15 -14.81 5.64
N HIS A 12 4.07 -14.75 4.89
CA HIS A 12 2.77 -15.31 5.26
C HIS A 12 2.24 -14.87 6.63
N PRO A 13 2.23 -13.57 6.94
CA PRO A 13 1.67 -13.12 8.22
C PRO A 13 0.16 -13.33 8.23
N ALA A 14 -0.40 -13.51 9.44
CA ALA A 14 -1.83 -13.70 9.60
C ALA A 14 -2.61 -12.48 9.09
N GLY A 15 -3.74 -12.73 8.43
CA GLY A 15 -4.61 -11.68 7.91
C GLY A 15 -4.32 -11.24 6.48
N ILE A 16 -3.18 -11.61 5.93
CA ILE A 16 -2.85 -11.32 4.53
C ILE A 16 -3.40 -12.46 3.65
N PRO A 17 -4.06 -12.14 2.52
CA PRO A 17 -4.60 -13.17 1.63
C PRO A 17 -3.56 -14.19 1.19
N ALA A 18 -3.94 -15.46 1.16
CA ALA A 18 -3.07 -16.55 0.75
C ALA A 18 -2.49 -16.30 -0.65
N GLY A 19 -1.22 -16.67 -0.84
CA GLY A 19 -0.53 -16.47 -2.11
C GLY A 19 0.14 -15.11 -2.26
N SER A 20 -0.04 -14.20 -1.29
CA SER A 20 0.64 -12.92 -1.30
C SER A 20 2.06 -13.06 -0.77
N GLU A 21 3.00 -12.33 -1.40
CA GLU A 21 4.40 -12.31 -1.01
C GLU A 21 4.79 -10.91 -0.54
N PRO A 22 5.76 -10.77 0.38
CA PRO A 22 6.24 -9.46 0.77
C PRO A 22 6.97 -8.79 -0.41
N VAL A 23 6.60 -7.56 -0.70
CA VAL A 23 7.18 -6.79 -1.82
C VAL A 23 7.88 -5.52 -1.36
N SER A 24 7.91 -5.25 -0.06
CA SER A 24 8.62 -4.09 0.47
C SER A 24 9.12 -4.34 1.89
N GLY A 25 10.04 -3.47 2.34
CA GLY A 25 10.34 -3.31 3.75
C GLY A 25 9.27 -2.46 4.41
N CYS A 26 9.54 -2.01 5.66
CA CYS A 26 8.58 -1.17 6.38
C CYS A 26 8.65 0.27 5.86
N ILE A 27 7.65 0.66 5.09
CA ILE A 27 7.58 2.00 4.51
C ILE A 27 6.93 2.94 5.53
N PRO A 28 7.52 4.10 5.80
CA PRO A 28 6.95 5.07 6.73
C PRO A 28 5.48 5.36 6.39
N THR A 29 4.64 5.37 7.40
CA THR A 29 3.18 5.54 7.36
C THR A 29 2.40 4.35 6.81
N MET A 30 3.05 3.38 6.17
CA MET A 30 2.36 2.31 5.43
C MET A 30 2.70 0.89 5.89
N GLY A 31 3.85 0.68 6.53
CA GLY A 31 4.26 -0.66 6.93
C GLY A 31 4.75 -1.51 5.77
N TYR A 32 4.62 -2.82 5.92
CA TYR A 32 5.07 -3.78 4.92
C TYR A 32 3.99 -4.02 3.88
N HIS A 33 4.38 -4.05 2.60
CA HIS A 33 3.44 -4.31 1.51
C HIS A 33 3.52 -5.77 1.05
N TYR A 34 2.38 -6.32 0.71
CA TYR A 34 2.22 -7.68 0.22
C TYR A 34 1.38 -7.69 -1.04
N ALA A 35 1.70 -8.57 -1.97
CA ALA A 35 0.92 -8.73 -3.19
C ALA A 35 1.12 -10.11 -3.78
N LYS A 36 0.14 -10.61 -4.52
CA LYS A 36 0.35 -11.75 -5.40
C LYS A 36 1.20 -11.24 -6.56
N LEU A 37 2.31 -11.90 -6.83
CA LEU A 37 3.27 -11.41 -7.83
C LEU A 37 2.66 -11.24 -9.21
N LYS A 38 1.71 -12.07 -9.57
CA LYS A 38 1.00 -11.96 -10.85
C LYS A 38 0.16 -10.69 -10.99
N ASP A 39 -0.23 -10.08 -9.88
CA ASP A 39 -1.08 -8.89 -9.85
C ASP A 39 -0.28 -7.60 -9.66
N PHE A 40 1.01 -7.73 -9.33
CA PHE A 40 1.90 -6.59 -9.11
C PHE A 40 2.31 -6.00 -10.46
N PRO A 41 2.38 -4.66 -10.63
CA PRO A 41 2.24 -3.62 -9.60
C PRO A 41 0.82 -3.07 -9.40
N PHE A 42 -0.14 -3.40 -10.25
CA PHE A 42 -1.49 -2.82 -10.13
C PHE A 42 -2.11 -3.14 -8.75
N GLY A 43 -2.06 -4.38 -8.37
CA GLY A 43 -2.61 -4.84 -7.10
C GLY A 43 -3.84 -5.73 -7.27
N PRO A 44 -4.57 -5.97 -6.18
CA PRO A 44 -4.43 -5.26 -4.90
C PRO A 44 -3.14 -5.62 -4.15
N LEU A 45 -2.58 -4.60 -3.51
CA LEU A 45 -1.54 -4.78 -2.51
C LEU A 45 -2.18 -4.66 -1.14
N TYR A 46 -1.51 -5.23 -0.13
CA TYR A 46 -2.00 -5.19 1.25
C TYR A 46 -0.91 -4.68 2.16
N GLY A 47 -1.30 -3.81 3.09
CA GLY A 47 -0.38 -3.29 4.10
C GLY A 47 -0.55 -4.04 5.41
N TRP A 48 0.58 -4.33 6.06
CA TRP A 48 0.58 -5.07 7.31
C TRP A 48 1.68 -4.54 8.21
N TYR A 49 1.40 -4.44 9.51
CA TYR A 49 2.40 -4.07 10.49
C TYR A 49 2.01 -4.59 11.86
N ASN A 50 2.98 -5.21 12.52
CA ASN A 50 2.84 -5.64 13.91
C ASN A 50 1.55 -6.44 14.19
N GLY A 51 1.29 -7.43 13.32
CA GLY A 51 0.15 -8.34 13.49
C GLY A 51 -1.18 -7.82 12.94
N LYS A 52 -1.19 -6.66 12.29
CA LYS A 52 -2.43 -6.00 11.87
C LYS A 52 -2.45 -5.69 10.38
N LEU A 53 -3.53 -6.05 9.71
CA LEU A 53 -3.81 -5.63 8.35
C LEU A 53 -4.19 -4.15 8.36
N LEU A 54 -3.53 -3.35 7.53
CA LEU A 54 -3.70 -1.89 7.54
C LEU A 54 -4.54 -1.36 6.40
N PHE A 55 -4.35 -1.90 5.20
CA PHE A 55 -5.02 -1.38 4.00
C PHE A 55 -5.03 -2.39 2.87
N SER A 56 -5.88 -2.11 1.88
CA SER A 56 -5.78 -2.66 0.53
C SER A 56 -5.49 -1.51 -0.41
N GLU A 57 -4.67 -1.74 -1.43
CA GLU A 57 -4.20 -0.69 -2.31
C GLU A 57 -4.21 -1.12 -3.76
N VAL A 58 -4.50 -0.16 -4.67
CA VAL A 58 -4.20 -0.31 -6.09
C VAL A 58 -3.33 0.85 -6.53
N MET A 59 -2.44 0.59 -7.50
CA MET A 59 -1.58 1.60 -8.11
C MET A 59 -1.99 1.77 -9.56
N ILE A 60 -2.47 2.97 -9.91
CA ILE A 60 -3.01 3.23 -11.24
C ILE A 60 -2.16 4.28 -11.92
N SER A 61 -1.64 3.96 -13.11
CA SER A 61 -0.77 4.87 -13.83
C SER A 61 -1.50 6.16 -14.22
N LYS A 62 -0.77 7.27 -14.23
CA LYS A 62 -1.28 8.55 -14.70
C LYS A 62 -1.82 8.39 -16.13
N THR A 63 -1.11 7.68 -16.98
CA THR A 63 -1.53 7.44 -18.35
C THR A 63 -2.89 6.75 -18.45
N ALA A 64 -3.17 5.78 -17.58
CA ALA A 64 -4.47 5.09 -17.58
C ALA A 64 -5.62 6.06 -17.29
N PHE A 65 -5.42 6.99 -16.33
CA PHE A 65 -6.41 8.03 -16.07
C PHE A 65 -6.59 8.95 -17.27
N GLU A 66 -5.49 9.38 -17.88
CA GLU A 66 -5.53 10.26 -19.04
C GLU A 66 -6.23 9.62 -20.24
N GLN A 67 -6.10 8.30 -20.38
CA GLN A 67 -6.76 7.55 -21.44
C GLN A 67 -8.24 7.29 -21.20
N GLY A 68 -8.75 7.65 -20.02
CA GLY A 68 -10.15 7.45 -19.69
C GLY A 68 -10.52 6.02 -19.32
N THR A 69 -9.57 5.23 -18.84
CA THR A 69 -9.83 3.87 -18.37
C THR A 69 -10.78 3.87 -17.18
N SER A 70 -11.66 2.88 -17.12
CA SER A 70 -12.58 2.71 -15.98
C SER A 70 -12.26 1.43 -15.23
N TRP A 71 -12.54 1.44 -13.93
CA TRP A 71 -12.37 0.28 -13.07
C TRP A 71 -13.60 0.13 -12.20
N ASP A 72 -14.07 -1.11 -12.04
CA ASP A 72 -15.19 -1.42 -11.17
C ASP A 72 -14.75 -2.30 -10.01
N ASN A 73 -15.47 -2.23 -8.90
CA ASN A 73 -15.27 -3.08 -7.73
C ASN A 73 -13.86 -3.06 -7.14
N LEU A 74 -13.17 -1.93 -7.24
CA LEU A 74 -11.84 -1.80 -6.64
C LEU A 74 -11.94 -1.78 -5.12
N LEU A 75 -10.93 -2.40 -4.48
CA LEU A 75 -10.70 -2.28 -3.05
C LEU A 75 -11.89 -2.66 -2.17
N GLN A 76 -12.58 -3.73 -2.56
CA GLN A 76 -13.59 -4.32 -1.68
C GLN A 76 -12.93 -4.69 -0.36
N PRO A 77 -13.54 -4.36 0.79
CA PRO A 77 -12.92 -4.67 2.07
C PRO A 77 -12.76 -6.19 2.24
N LEU A 78 -11.63 -6.58 2.80
CA LEU A 78 -11.40 -7.98 3.13
C LEU A 78 -12.38 -8.43 4.22
N PRO A 79 -12.74 -9.73 4.25
CA PRO A 79 -13.69 -10.24 5.25
C PRO A 79 -13.30 -9.81 6.67
N GLY A 80 -14.28 -9.34 7.44
CA GLY A 80 -14.07 -8.91 8.82
C GLY A 80 -13.47 -7.52 8.98
N HIS A 81 -13.27 -6.78 7.90
CA HIS A 81 -12.68 -5.45 7.94
C HIS A 81 -13.64 -4.41 7.38
N GLN A 82 -13.51 -3.19 7.87
CA GLN A 82 -14.26 -2.02 7.38
C GLN A 82 -13.29 -0.95 6.94
N ILE A 83 -13.58 -0.29 5.83
CA ILE A 83 -12.77 0.82 5.34
C ILE A 83 -13.07 2.05 6.20
N ASP A 84 -12.03 2.56 6.86
CA ASP A 84 -12.11 3.78 7.66
C ASP A 84 -12.07 5.00 6.77
N HIS A 85 -11.13 5.04 5.83
CA HIS A 85 -10.96 6.16 4.89
C HIS A 85 -10.15 5.73 3.69
N VAL A 86 -10.11 6.61 2.66
CA VAL A 86 -9.34 6.37 1.44
C VAL A 86 -8.41 7.55 1.21
N ASP A 87 -7.14 7.24 0.92
CA ASP A 87 -6.15 8.22 0.49
C ASP A 87 -5.81 8.00 -0.97
N ILE A 88 -5.61 9.06 -1.72
CA ILE A 88 -5.15 9.03 -3.10
C ILE A 88 -3.91 9.89 -3.18
N TRP A 89 -2.74 9.24 -3.39
CA TRP A 89 -1.45 9.93 -3.42
C TRP A 89 -0.84 9.83 -4.80
N TYR A 90 -0.40 10.97 -5.34
CA TYR A 90 0.27 11.00 -6.63
C TYR A 90 1.78 10.82 -6.46
N GLU A 91 2.32 9.79 -7.11
CA GLU A 91 3.74 9.49 -7.15
C GLU A 91 4.30 9.97 -8.48
N ARG A 92 4.73 11.22 -8.52
CA ARG A 92 5.13 11.89 -9.77
C ARG A 92 6.27 11.19 -10.50
N ARG A 93 7.22 10.63 -9.74
CA ARG A 93 8.39 9.95 -10.28
C ARG A 93 8.35 8.45 -10.12
N GLY A 94 7.23 7.93 -9.61
CA GLY A 94 7.16 6.54 -9.23
C GLY A 94 7.96 6.25 -7.96
N HIS A 95 8.08 4.97 -7.64
CA HIS A 95 8.87 4.48 -6.51
C HIS A 95 9.37 3.06 -6.84
N PRO A 96 10.29 2.49 -6.05
CA PRO A 96 10.75 1.13 -6.29
C PRO A 96 9.58 0.16 -6.47
N GLY A 97 9.64 -0.64 -7.52
CA GLY A 97 8.58 -1.57 -7.92
C GLY A 97 7.63 -1.00 -8.95
N TYR A 98 7.52 0.33 -9.09
CA TYR A 98 6.66 0.95 -10.10
C TYR A 98 7.18 2.35 -10.43
N MET A 99 8.17 2.42 -11.30
CA MET A 99 8.95 3.64 -11.57
C MET A 99 8.34 4.55 -12.64
N ILE A 100 7.02 4.57 -12.75
CA ILE A 100 6.31 5.50 -13.66
C ILE A 100 5.38 6.39 -12.84
N PRO A 101 4.98 7.56 -13.36
CA PRO A 101 4.01 8.40 -12.66
C PRO A 101 2.70 7.63 -12.45
N HIS A 102 2.26 7.55 -11.22
CA HIS A 102 1.04 6.80 -10.88
C HIS A 102 0.41 7.32 -9.60
N TYR A 103 -0.80 6.88 -9.34
CA TYR A 103 -1.53 7.17 -8.11
C TYR A 103 -1.56 5.93 -7.24
N ASP A 104 -1.21 6.09 -5.97
CA ASP A 104 -1.39 5.07 -4.93
C ASP A 104 -2.74 5.33 -4.27
N ILE A 105 -3.67 4.40 -4.38
CA ILE A 105 -5.00 4.52 -3.81
C ILE A 105 -5.11 3.50 -2.69
N HIS A 106 -5.16 3.99 -1.44
CA HIS A 106 -5.21 3.16 -0.24
C HIS A 106 -6.59 3.20 0.37
N ALA A 107 -7.21 2.05 0.54
CA ALA A 107 -8.40 1.90 1.38
C ALA A 107 -7.93 1.41 2.74
N TRP A 108 -7.91 2.29 3.72
CA TRP A 108 -7.36 2.03 5.05
C TRP A 108 -8.39 1.36 5.95
N TYR A 109 -7.94 0.37 6.72
CA TYR A 109 -8.75 -0.30 7.74
C TYR A 109 -8.51 0.27 9.14
N VAL A 110 -7.59 1.22 9.26
CA VAL A 110 -7.23 1.87 10.52
C VAL A 110 -7.36 3.38 10.38
N PRO A 111 -7.55 4.10 11.50
CA PRO A 111 -7.63 5.57 11.44
C PRO A 111 -6.33 6.20 10.95
N HIS A 112 -6.45 7.35 10.29
CA HIS A 112 -5.30 8.10 9.78
C HIS A 112 -4.22 8.30 10.84
N LYS A 113 -4.62 8.71 12.03
CA LYS A 113 -3.69 8.99 13.14
C LYS A 113 -2.85 7.75 13.50
N GLU A 114 -3.44 6.57 13.44
CA GLU A 114 -2.75 5.34 13.80
C GLU A 114 -1.64 5.01 12.80
N HIS A 115 -1.93 5.08 11.50
CA HIS A 115 -0.93 4.65 10.51
C HIS A 115 0.17 5.67 10.29
N MET A 116 -0.06 6.95 10.60
CA MET A 116 0.97 7.97 10.44
C MET A 116 2.21 7.74 11.31
N LEU A 117 2.10 6.96 12.37
CA LEU A 117 3.22 6.66 13.26
C LEU A 117 4.01 5.41 12.85
N ILE A 118 3.51 4.63 11.91
CA ILE A 118 4.13 3.37 11.52
C ILE A 118 5.45 3.63 10.79
N CYS A 119 6.55 3.09 11.34
CA CYS A 119 7.91 3.29 10.81
C CYS A 119 8.21 4.76 10.50
N ASN A 120 7.63 5.66 11.28
CA ASN A 120 7.69 7.09 11.04
C ASN A 120 7.70 7.83 12.39
N PRO A 121 8.87 7.91 13.06
CA PRO A 121 8.96 8.51 14.40
C PRO A 121 8.47 9.95 14.48
N SER A 122 8.58 10.73 13.40
CA SER A 122 8.14 12.12 13.41
C SER A 122 6.63 12.28 13.44
N GLY A 123 5.87 11.26 13.03
CA GLY A 123 4.42 11.33 12.89
C GLY A 123 3.94 12.23 11.75
N LYS A 124 4.86 12.69 10.90
CA LYS A 124 4.53 13.55 9.77
C LYS A 124 4.73 12.80 8.46
N LYS A 125 3.93 13.15 7.45
CA LYS A 125 4.10 12.57 6.12
C LYS A 125 5.51 12.91 5.60
N PRO A 126 6.32 11.90 5.21
CA PRO A 126 7.64 12.17 4.65
C PRO A 126 7.56 13.02 3.39
N SER A 127 8.55 13.90 3.18
CA SER A 127 8.56 14.85 2.06
C SER A 127 8.63 14.17 0.69
N TRP A 128 9.09 12.91 0.65
CA TRP A 128 9.23 12.16 -0.59
C TRP A 128 7.94 11.43 -1.01
N MET A 129 6.91 11.51 -0.21
CA MET A 129 5.61 10.86 -0.46
C MET A 129 4.60 11.83 -1.06
#